data_d8191ebd672eb34bebf8d59ae17789f0
#
_entry.id   d8191ebd672eb34bebf8d59ae17789f0
#
_cell.length_a   1.000
_cell.length_b   1.000
_cell.length_c   1.000
_cell.angle_alpha   90.00
_cell.angle_beta   90.00
_cell.angle_gamma   90.00
#
_symmetry.space_group_name_H-M   'P 1'
#
loop_
_entity.id
_entity.type
_entity.pdbx_description
1 polymer ?
#
loop_
_entity_poly.entity_id
_entity_poly.type
_entity_poly.pdbx_seq_one_letter_code
_entity_poly.pdbx_strand_id
1 'polypeptide(L)'
;KYSLDDSALMSVSSASASFGLQIQRKALLYTLLAIVCILIYIAIRFEWRSAVMAVIALAINVFIMAAVYTITNIPLNTTFIAAMLTVVGYSINNTIVIFDRIRENMRGRKKNSTVTDIVNRSIVETLGRTINSSITTLITIVLIYILGVNTIKEFALPLIIGVAAGAYTSIFIASTFWATWKESDMKAKAEAAAERRKSKK
;
A
#
# COMPACT_ATOMS: atom_id res chain seq x y z
N LYS A 1 -11.51 11.34 -53.63
CA LYS A 1 -12.62 10.98 -52.70
C LYS A 1 -12.57 9.47 -52.59
N TYR A 2 -12.02 8.99 -51.48
CA TYR A 2 -12.05 7.57 -51.15
C TYR A 2 -13.40 7.34 -50.43
N SER A 3 -14.32 6.59 -51.05
CA SER A 3 -15.46 6.03 -50.34
C SER A 3 -14.96 4.88 -49.48
N LEU A 4 -14.65 5.17 -48.24
CA LEU A 4 -14.33 4.14 -47.28
C LEU A 4 -15.66 3.48 -46.90
N ASP A 5 -15.76 2.20 -47.15
CA ASP A 5 -16.86 1.34 -46.77
C ASP A 5 -16.88 1.16 -45.23
N ASP A 6 -18.02 0.91 -44.61
CA ASP A 6 -18.18 0.71 -43.15
C ASP A 6 -17.27 -0.43 -42.61
N SER A 7 -16.83 -1.34 -43.49
CA SER A 7 -15.84 -2.36 -43.18
C SER A 7 -14.42 -1.82 -42.90
N ALA A 8 -14.14 -0.56 -43.28
CA ALA A 8 -12.87 0.11 -43.02
C ALA A 8 -12.78 0.71 -41.61
N LEU A 9 -13.88 0.72 -40.85
CA LEU A 9 -13.89 1.05 -39.42
C LEU A 9 -13.29 -0.11 -38.60
N MET A 10 -11.96 -0.15 -38.53
CA MET A 10 -11.23 -1.03 -37.63
C MET A 10 -11.59 -0.69 -36.18
N SER A 11 -12.51 -1.46 -35.62
CA SER A 11 -12.93 -1.48 -34.22
C SER A 11 -13.43 -0.18 -33.62
N VAL A 12 -14.73 0.03 -33.72
CA VAL A 12 -15.47 0.84 -32.75
C VAL A 12 -15.66 -0.02 -31.49
N SER A 13 -14.80 0.11 -30.51
CA SER A 13 -15.00 -0.50 -29.19
C SER A 13 -16.08 0.29 -28.45
N SER A 14 -17.34 0.09 -28.81
CA SER A 14 -18.47 0.47 -27.98
C SER A 14 -18.52 -0.48 -26.78
N ALA A 15 -17.75 -0.12 -25.72
CA ALA A 15 -17.94 -0.78 -24.42
C ALA A 15 -19.37 -0.46 -23.94
N SER A 16 -20.26 -1.44 -24.01
CA SER A 16 -21.63 -1.26 -23.50
C SER A 16 -21.57 -0.96 -21.99
N ALA A 17 -22.51 -0.16 -21.48
CA ALA A 17 -22.60 0.17 -20.06
C ALA A 17 -22.60 -1.09 -19.16
N SER A 18 -23.19 -2.19 -19.63
CA SER A 18 -23.17 -3.49 -18.96
C SER A 18 -21.76 -4.10 -18.85
N PHE A 19 -20.90 -3.91 -19.86
CA PHE A 19 -19.51 -4.38 -19.84
C PHE A 19 -18.68 -3.57 -18.82
N GLY A 20 -18.88 -2.26 -18.74
CA GLY A 20 -18.24 -1.39 -17.75
C GLY A 20 -18.59 -1.80 -16.31
N LEU A 21 -19.87 -2.07 -16.02
CA LEU A 21 -20.31 -2.54 -14.71
C LEU A 21 -19.75 -3.93 -14.36
N GLN A 22 -19.65 -4.81 -15.35
CA GLN A 22 -19.05 -6.14 -15.14
C GLN A 22 -17.56 -6.07 -14.82
N ILE A 23 -16.82 -5.17 -15.50
CA ILE A 23 -15.41 -4.92 -15.21
C ILE A 23 -15.24 -4.34 -13.81
N GLN A 24 -16.04 -3.34 -13.43
CA GLN A 24 -15.99 -2.74 -12.09
C GLN A 24 -16.24 -3.78 -11.00
N ARG A 25 -17.26 -4.62 -11.13
CA ARG A 25 -17.54 -5.70 -10.16
C ARG A 25 -16.40 -6.69 -10.03
N LYS A 26 -15.83 -7.15 -11.15
CA LYS A 26 -14.69 -8.06 -11.15
C LYS A 26 -13.44 -7.42 -10.53
N ALA A 27 -13.18 -6.16 -10.84
CA ALA A 27 -12.08 -5.41 -10.28
C ALA A 27 -12.18 -5.27 -8.76
N LEU A 28 -13.37 -4.93 -8.25
CA LEU A 28 -13.65 -4.82 -6.83
C LEU A 28 -13.49 -6.17 -6.13
N LEU A 29 -13.99 -7.25 -6.74
CA LEU A 29 -13.85 -8.61 -6.23
C LEU A 29 -12.37 -9.02 -6.15
N TYR A 30 -11.60 -8.81 -7.21
CA TYR A 30 -10.18 -9.17 -7.25
C TYR A 30 -9.33 -8.34 -6.29
N THR A 31 -9.65 -7.05 -6.14
CA THR A 31 -9.01 -6.19 -5.14
C THR A 31 -9.29 -6.69 -3.73
N LEU A 32 -10.53 -7.02 -3.43
CA LEU A 32 -10.91 -7.55 -2.12
C LEU A 32 -10.21 -8.90 -1.85
N LEU A 33 -10.19 -9.78 -2.84
CA LEU A 33 -9.50 -11.06 -2.75
C LEU A 33 -8.00 -10.87 -2.50
N ALA A 34 -7.35 -9.96 -3.23
CA ALA A 34 -5.94 -9.62 -3.03
C ALA A 34 -5.68 -9.09 -1.62
N ILE A 35 -6.52 -8.20 -1.11
CA ILE A 35 -6.42 -7.68 0.27
C ILE A 35 -6.56 -8.80 1.29
N VAL A 36 -7.53 -9.70 1.12
CA VAL A 36 -7.73 -10.85 2.01
C VAL A 36 -6.52 -11.78 1.99
N CYS A 37 -5.98 -12.12 0.82
CA CYS A 37 -4.78 -12.94 0.70
C CYS A 37 -3.56 -12.29 1.38
N ILE A 38 -3.40 -10.97 1.21
CA ILE A 38 -2.34 -10.20 1.86
C ILE A 38 -2.53 -10.20 3.38
N LEU A 39 -3.76 -9.99 3.87
CA LEU A 39 -4.09 -10.05 5.30
C LEU A 39 -3.73 -11.41 5.90
N ILE A 40 -4.12 -12.49 5.26
CA ILE A 40 -3.81 -13.87 5.68
C ILE A 40 -2.29 -14.07 5.73
N TYR A 41 -1.57 -13.68 4.69
CA TYR A 41 -0.11 -13.78 4.65
C TYR A 41 0.55 -13.01 5.81
N ILE A 42 0.14 -11.76 6.03
CA ILE A 42 0.72 -10.93 7.10
C ILE A 42 0.32 -11.46 8.48
N ALA A 43 -0.91 -11.93 8.66
CA ALA A 43 -1.38 -12.49 9.94
C ALA A 43 -0.60 -13.76 10.33
N ILE A 44 -0.26 -14.61 9.36
CA ILE A 44 0.57 -15.81 9.58
C ILE A 44 2.03 -15.40 9.87
N ARG A 45 2.56 -14.38 9.16
CA ARG A 45 3.97 -14.00 9.21
C ARG A 45 4.28 -13.03 10.35
N PHE A 46 3.32 -12.16 10.74
CA PHE A 46 3.48 -11.08 11.70
C PHE A 46 2.38 -11.11 12.77
N GLU A 47 2.54 -10.25 13.80
CA GLU A 47 1.46 -10.00 14.76
C GLU A 47 0.24 -9.39 14.04
N TRP A 48 -0.98 -9.76 14.45
CA TRP A 48 -2.22 -9.27 13.86
C TRP A 48 -2.34 -7.73 13.79
N ARG A 49 -1.71 -7.03 14.74
CA ARG A 49 -1.66 -5.55 14.76
C ARG A 49 -0.86 -4.98 13.58
N SER A 50 0.25 -5.63 13.23
CA SER A 50 1.03 -5.24 12.05
C SER A 50 0.23 -5.47 10.77
N ALA A 51 -0.60 -6.53 10.73
CA ALA A 51 -1.49 -6.80 9.61
C ALA A 51 -2.53 -5.69 9.44
N VAL A 52 -3.20 -5.29 10.52
CA VAL A 52 -4.20 -4.21 10.48
C VAL A 52 -3.58 -2.89 10.03
N MET A 53 -2.42 -2.52 10.59
CA MET A 53 -1.75 -1.27 10.20
C MET A 53 -1.25 -1.28 8.75
N ALA A 54 -0.78 -2.43 8.26
CA ALA A 54 -0.41 -2.58 6.85
C ALA A 54 -1.61 -2.35 5.93
N VAL A 55 -2.78 -2.90 6.26
CA VAL A 55 -3.99 -2.71 5.46
C VAL A 55 -4.49 -1.27 5.50
N ILE A 56 -4.44 -0.61 6.65
CA ILE A 56 -4.78 0.81 6.76
C ILE A 56 -3.86 1.64 5.86
N ALA A 57 -2.55 1.39 5.89
CA ALA A 57 -1.60 2.09 5.02
C ALA A 57 -1.86 1.84 3.53
N LEU A 58 -2.20 0.59 3.16
CA LEU A 58 -2.60 0.25 1.79
C LEU A 58 -3.89 0.96 1.37
N ALA A 59 -4.90 1.01 2.24
CA ALA A 59 -6.15 1.72 1.97
C ALA A 59 -5.90 3.22 1.75
N ILE A 60 -5.06 3.85 2.57
CA ILE A 60 -4.66 5.24 2.41
C ILE A 60 -3.93 5.45 1.08
N ASN A 61 -3.02 4.55 0.70
CA ASN A 61 -2.31 4.63 -0.56
C ASN A 61 -3.25 4.55 -1.76
N VAL A 62 -4.18 3.59 -1.76
CA VAL A 62 -5.22 3.47 -2.81
C VAL A 62 -6.10 4.73 -2.85
N PHE A 63 -6.46 5.27 -1.70
CA PHE A 63 -7.24 6.50 -1.61
C PHE A 63 -6.48 7.70 -2.19
N ILE A 64 -5.19 7.85 -1.92
CA ILE A 64 -4.34 8.90 -2.51
C ILE A 64 -4.32 8.77 -4.04
N MET A 65 -4.13 7.56 -4.56
CA MET A 65 -4.15 7.31 -6.01
C MET A 65 -5.48 7.71 -6.63
N ALA A 66 -6.61 7.28 -6.04
CA ALA A 66 -7.94 7.62 -6.52
C ALA A 66 -8.22 9.14 -6.42
N ALA A 67 -7.80 9.79 -5.34
CA ALA A 67 -7.97 11.23 -5.14
C ALA A 67 -7.22 12.03 -6.21
N VAL A 68 -5.97 11.68 -6.52
CA VAL A 68 -5.20 12.35 -7.58
C VAL A 68 -5.90 12.18 -8.94
N TYR A 69 -6.40 11.00 -9.27
CA TYR A 69 -7.13 10.76 -10.52
C TYR A 69 -8.43 11.57 -10.60
N THR A 70 -9.16 11.67 -9.49
CA THR A 70 -10.38 12.48 -9.42
C THR A 70 -10.09 13.98 -9.59
N ILE A 71 -9.04 14.50 -8.93
CA ILE A 71 -8.66 15.91 -9.02
C ILE A 71 -8.17 16.26 -10.43
N THR A 72 -7.45 15.36 -11.08
CA THR A 72 -6.92 15.56 -12.44
C THR A 72 -7.95 15.26 -13.53
N ASN A 73 -9.18 14.87 -13.18
CA ASN A 73 -10.23 14.46 -14.12
C ASN A 73 -9.82 13.32 -15.07
N ILE A 74 -8.91 12.44 -14.65
CA ILE A 74 -8.52 11.26 -15.41
C ILE A 74 -9.51 10.13 -15.12
N PRO A 75 -10.10 9.47 -16.15
CA PRO A 75 -11.07 8.42 -15.93
C PRO A 75 -10.44 7.19 -15.28
N LEU A 76 -11.13 6.62 -14.29
CA LEU A 76 -10.76 5.35 -13.67
C LEU A 76 -11.11 4.20 -14.62
N ASN A 77 -10.14 3.72 -15.35
CA ASN A 77 -10.27 2.63 -16.30
C ASN A 77 -9.67 1.30 -15.76
N THR A 78 -9.75 0.24 -16.57
CA THR A 78 -9.18 -1.08 -16.21
C THR A 78 -7.67 -1.01 -15.98
N THR A 79 -6.98 -0.13 -16.71
CA THR A 79 -5.54 0.08 -16.60
C THR A 79 -5.17 0.66 -15.23
N PHE A 80 -5.99 1.60 -14.72
CA PHE A 80 -5.84 2.12 -13.35
C PHE A 80 -5.97 1.00 -12.31
N ILE A 81 -6.95 0.10 -12.47
CA ILE A 81 -7.16 -1.01 -11.54
C ILE A 81 -5.96 -1.96 -11.54
N ALA A 82 -5.42 -2.30 -12.70
CA ALA A 82 -4.24 -3.13 -12.82
C ALA A 82 -3.02 -2.48 -12.15
N ALA A 83 -2.82 -1.17 -12.38
CA ALA A 83 -1.77 -0.40 -11.71
C ALA A 83 -1.96 -0.36 -10.19
N MET A 84 -3.19 -0.14 -9.71
CA MET A 84 -3.52 -0.14 -8.29
C MET A 84 -3.16 -1.48 -7.62
N LEU A 85 -3.51 -2.61 -8.22
CA LEU A 85 -3.14 -3.93 -7.71
C LEU A 85 -1.62 -4.13 -7.65
N THR A 86 -0.91 -3.64 -8.67
CA THR A 86 0.56 -3.67 -8.71
C THR A 86 1.17 -2.84 -7.58
N VAL A 87 0.63 -1.63 -7.35
CA VAL A 87 1.07 -0.75 -6.26
C VAL A 87 0.79 -1.35 -4.89
N VAL A 88 -0.36 -2.00 -4.71
CA VAL A 88 -0.66 -2.72 -3.46
C VAL A 88 0.42 -3.76 -3.16
N GLY A 89 0.81 -4.57 -4.16
CA GLY A 89 1.90 -5.54 -4.01
C GLY A 89 3.26 -4.90 -3.71
N TYR A 90 3.58 -3.77 -4.35
CA TYR A 90 4.82 -3.03 -4.10
C TYR A 90 4.84 -2.39 -2.70
N SER A 91 3.76 -1.74 -2.32
CA SER A 91 3.63 -1.03 -1.05
C SER A 91 3.72 -1.96 0.14
N ILE A 92 3.10 -3.15 0.04
CA ILE A 92 3.18 -4.16 1.10
C ILE A 92 4.60 -4.66 1.31
N ASN A 93 5.40 -4.79 0.25
CA ASN A 93 6.80 -5.19 0.36
C ASN A 93 7.61 -4.20 1.22
N ASN A 94 7.43 -2.90 1.03
CA ASN A 94 8.08 -1.87 1.85
C ASN A 94 7.62 -1.95 3.32
N THR A 95 6.33 -2.12 3.55
CA THR A 95 5.74 -2.25 4.88
C THR A 95 6.27 -3.49 5.63
N ILE A 96 6.38 -4.63 4.93
CA ILE A 96 6.93 -5.87 5.48
C ILE A 96 8.38 -5.69 5.94
N VAL A 97 9.22 -5.05 5.15
CA VAL A 97 10.63 -4.80 5.49
C VAL A 97 10.75 -3.99 6.79
N ILE A 98 9.93 -2.95 6.95
CA ILE A 98 9.93 -2.12 8.16
C ILE A 98 9.43 -2.92 9.36
N PHE A 99 8.32 -3.63 9.24
CA PHE A 99 7.77 -4.42 10.36
C PHE A 99 8.63 -5.61 10.75
N ASP A 100 9.34 -6.23 9.82
CA ASP A 100 10.29 -7.30 10.13
C ASP A 100 11.46 -6.74 10.97
N ARG A 101 11.97 -5.56 10.62
CA ARG A 101 13.01 -4.87 11.39
C ARG A 101 12.51 -4.43 12.77
N ILE A 102 11.30 -3.89 12.86
CA ILE A 102 10.68 -3.55 14.15
C ILE A 102 10.58 -4.81 15.03
N ARG A 103 10.13 -5.93 14.47
CA ARG A 103 10.01 -7.20 15.19
C ARG A 103 11.37 -7.71 15.69
N GLU A 104 12.41 -7.62 14.87
CA GLU A 104 13.78 -7.99 15.23
C GLU A 104 14.27 -7.14 16.40
N ASN A 105 14.17 -5.81 16.29
CA ASN A 105 14.60 -4.88 17.33
C ASN A 105 13.76 -4.98 18.62
N MET A 106 12.47 -5.34 18.50
CA MET A 106 11.61 -5.60 19.67
C MET A 106 12.03 -6.84 20.46
N ARG A 107 12.56 -7.89 19.81
CA ARG A 107 13.09 -9.08 20.49
C ARG A 107 14.33 -8.77 21.32
N GLY A 108 15.18 -7.86 20.83
CA GLY A 108 16.40 -7.38 21.53
C GLY A 108 16.14 -6.20 22.47
N ARG A 109 14.91 -5.89 22.83
CA ARG A 109 14.51 -4.71 23.61
C ARG A 109 15.23 -4.66 24.96
N LYS A 110 15.93 -3.56 25.21
CA LYS A 110 16.48 -3.24 26.56
C LYS A 110 15.34 -2.75 27.47
N LYS A 111 15.47 -3.00 28.78
CA LYS A 111 14.44 -2.71 29.79
C LYS A 111 14.00 -1.24 29.84
N ASN A 112 14.87 -0.32 29.42
CA ASN A 112 14.62 1.14 29.46
C ASN A 112 14.25 1.75 28.09
N SER A 113 14.11 0.96 27.00
CA SER A 113 13.76 1.51 25.69
C SER A 113 12.26 1.63 25.55
N THR A 114 11.75 2.75 25.01
CA THR A 114 10.35 2.90 24.64
C THR A 114 10.04 2.14 23.35
N VAL A 115 8.77 1.86 23.08
CA VAL A 115 8.36 1.26 21.79
C VAL A 115 8.68 2.22 20.65
N THR A 116 8.41 3.50 20.86
CA THR A 116 8.67 4.56 19.87
C THR A 116 10.15 4.64 19.49
N ASP A 117 11.09 4.55 20.45
CA ASP A 117 12.54 4.55 20.17
C ASP A 117 12.94 3.38 19.27
N ILE A 118 12.37 2.19 19.56
CA ILE A 118 12.65 0.99 18.77
C ILE A 118 12.12 1.12 17.34
N VAL A 119 10.92 1.67 17.18
CA VAL A 119 10.33 1.89 15.87
C VAL A 119 11.13 2.93 15.07
N ASN A 120 11.47 4.06 15.68
CA ASN A 120 12.29 5.10 15.03
C ASN A 120 13.63 4.54 14.59
N ARG A 121 14.31 3.78 15.44
CA ARG A 121 15.55 3.11 15.09
C ARG A 121 15.37 2.14 13.92
N SER A 122 14.30 1.33 13.93
CA SER A 122 14.01 0.36 12.87
C SER A 122 13.74 1.05 11.53
N ILE A 123 13.02 2.19 11.56
CA ILE A 123 12.78 3.02 10.37
C ILE A 123 14.12 3.51 9.80
N VAL A 124 14.99 4.10 10.63
CA VAL A 124 16.29 4.62 10.19
C VAL A 124 17.15 3.50 9.59
N GLU A 125 17.17 2.31 10.21
CA GLU A 125 17.93 1.16 9.73
C GLU A 125 17.43 0.61 8.38
N THR A 126 16.15 0.77 8.06
CA THR A 126 15.54 0.32 6.79
C THR A 126 15.37 1.41 5.76
N LEU A 127 15.54 2.69 6.16
CA LEU A 127 15.24 3.85 5.33
C LEU A 127 16.04 3.84 4.02
N GLY A 128 17.34 3.61 4.09
CA GLY A 128 18.20 3.57 2.90
C GLY A 128 17.75 2.52 1.88
N ARG A 129 17.39 1.33 2.36
CA ARG A 129 16.89 0.26 1.48
C ARG A 129 15.54 0.64 0.84
N THR A 130 14.60 1.15 1.63
CA THR A 130 13.26 1.52 1.15
C THR A 130 13.33 2.67 0.16
N ILE A 131 14.13 3.70 0.45
CA ILE A 131 14.30 4.85 -0.46
C ILE A 131 14.99 4.41 -1.75
N ASN A 132 16.10 3.68 -1.68
CA ASN A 132 16.83 3.25 -2.87
C ASN A 132 15.97 2.36 -3.78
N SER A 133 15.23 1.40 -3.21
CA SER A 133 14.32 0.56 -4.00
C SER A 133 13.17 1.35 -4.61
N SER A 134 12.62 2.34 -3.89
CA SER A 134 11.56 3.20 -4.43
C SER A 134 12.07 4.13 -5.53
N ILE A 135 13.26 4.71 -5.38
CA ILE A 135 13.88 5.58 -6.39
C ILE A 135 14.19 4.78 -7.66
N THR A 136 14.81 3.60 -7.54
CA THR A 136 15.12 2.77 -8.72
C THR A 136 13.86 2.36 -9.48
N THR A 137 12.80 1.99 -8.75
CA THR A 137 11.51 1.67 -9.35
C THR A 137 10.87 2.90 -10.01
N LEU A 138 10.90 4.06 -9.33
CA LEU A 138 10.37 5.31 -9.89
C LEU A 138 11.11 5.75 -11.15
N ILE A 139 12.44 5.67 -11.17
CA ILE A 139 13.23 5.97 -12.38
C ILE A 139 12.76 5.12 -13.55
N THR A 140 12.60 3.83 -13.36
CA THR A 140 12.13 2.91 -14.41
C THR A 140 10.73 3.28 -14.91
N ILE A 141 9.78 3.53 -14.00
CA ILE A 141 8.40 3.85 -14.35
C ILE A 141 8.32 5.23 -15.03
N VAL A 142 9.09 6.22 -14.57
CA VAL A 142 9.16 7.56 -15.17
C VAL A 142 9.73 7.49 -16.60
N LEU A 143 10.77 6.68 -16.83
CA LEU A 143 11.28 6.46 -18.19
C LEU A 143 10.22 5.83 -19.09
N ILE A 144 9.47 4.84 -18.59
CA ILE A 144 8.35 4.24 -19.32
C ILE A 144 7.25 5.29 -19.60
N TYR A 145 6.97 6.18 -18.65
CA TYR A 145 6.00 7.27 -18.82
C TYR A 145 6.44 8.28 -19.89
N ILE A 146 7.72 8.64 -19.93
CA ILE A 146 8.24 9.61 -20.91
C ILE A 146 8.31 9.01 -22.31
N LEU A 147 8.88 7.81 -22.44
CA LEU A 147 9.19 7.18 -23.71
C LEU A 147 8.05 6.30 -24.26
N GLY A 148 7.08 5.93 -23.44
CA GLY A 148 6.01 5.01 -23.79
C GLY A 148 4.92 5.63 -24.67
N VAL A 149 4.16 4.78 -25.34
CA VAL A 149 2.93 5.15 -26.05
C VAL A 149 1.81 5.49 -25.08
N ASN A 150 0.76 6.17 -25.53
CA ASN A 150 -0.32 6.68 -24.64
C ASN A 150 -0.93 5.62 -23.72
N THR A 151 -1.21 4.42 -24.23
CA THR A 151 -1.76 3.31 -23.41
C THR A 151 -0.82 2.92 -22.26
N ILE A 152 0.49 2.95 -22.49
CA ILE A 152 1.49 2.64 -21.47
C ILE A 152 1.61 3.79 -20.47
N LYS A 153 1.49 5.04 -20.91
CA LYS A 153 1.47 6.21 -20.03
C LYS A 153 0.30 6.19 -19.05
N GLU A 154 -0.88 5.76 -19.49
CA GLU A 154 -2.05 5.59 -18.63
C GLU A 154 -1.82 4.56 -17.52
N PHE A 155 -1.00 3.55 -17.75
CA PHE A 155 -0.59 2.58 -16.75
C PHE A 155 0.53 3.10 -15.84
N ALA A 156 1.51 3.79 -16.40
CA ALA A 156 2.68 4.27 -15.68
C ALA A 156 2.34 5.39 -14.68
N LEU A 157 1.41 6.29 -15.01
CA LEU A 157 1.07 7.42 -14.17
C LEU A 157 0.56 7.00 -12.77
N PRO A 158 -0.45 6.12 -12.62
CA PRO A 158 -0.88 5.65 -11.30
C PRO A 158 0.22 4.89 -10.55
N LEU A 159 1.10 4.19 -11.26
CA LEU A 159 2.25 3.53 -10.63
C LEU A 159 3.23 4.54 -10.02
N ILE A 160 3.53 5.65 -10.70
CA ILE A 160 4.40 6.71 -10.15
C ILE A 160 3.80 7.25 -8.86
N ILE A 161 2.52 7.62 -8.89
CA ILE A 161 1.80 8.17 -7.73
C ILE A 161 1.77 7.14 -6.60
N GLY A 162 1.39 5.91 -6.92
CA GLY A 162 1.22 4.85 -5.94
C GLY A 162 2.52 4.38 -5.29
N VAL A 163 3.61 4.28 -6.04
CA VAL A 163 4.94 3.92 -5.50
C VAL A 163 5.47 5.02 -4.57
N ALA A 164 5.35 6.28 -4.98
CA ALA A 164 5.76 7.42 -4.13
C ALA A 164 4.91 7.51 -2.85
N ALA A 165 3.58 7.45 -2.97
CA ALA A 165 2.67 7.44 -1.84
C ALA A 165 2.90 6.21 -0.94
N GLY A 166 3.12 5.03 -1.52
CA GLY A 166 3.37 3.79 -0.80
C GLY A 166 4.65 3.81 0.03
N ALA A 167 5.72 4.39 -0.48
CA ALA A 167 6.94 4.61 0.29
C ALA A 167 6.68 5.51 1.51
N TYR A 168 5.97 6.61 1.30
CA TYR A 168 5.59 7.53 2.37
C TYR A 168 4.67 6.87 3.42
N THR A 169 3.59 6.22 2.99
CA THR A 169 2.62 5.60 3.91
C THR A 169 3.23 4.47 4.72
N SER A 170 4.13 3.68 4.15
CA SER A 170 4.83 2.60 4.86
C SER A 170 5.77 3.12 5.94
N ILE A 171 6.54 4.18 5.64
CA ILE A 171 7.53 4.73 6.56
C ILE A 171 6.84 5.53 7.69
N PHE A 172 5.94 6.46 7.33
CA PHE A 172 5.43 7.43 8.29
C PHE A 172 4.08 7.06 8.88
N ILE A 173 3.21 6.37 8.15
CA ILE A 173 1.87 6.06 8.64
C ILE A 173 1.84 4.70 9.33
N ALA A 174 2.16 3.61 8.62
CA ALA A 174 2.03 2.27 9.15
C ALA A 174 2.85 2.05 10.43
N SER A 175 4.10 2.46 10.43
CA SER A 175 5.04 2.27 11.54
C SER A 175 4.69 3.14 12.76
N THR A 176 4.34 4.42 12.54
CA THR A 176 4.01 5.35 13.63
C THR A 176 2.71 4.99 14.32
N PHE A 177 1.66 4.69 13.55
CA PHE A 177 0.38 4.26 14.14
C PHE A 177 0.52 2.93 14.90
N TRP A 178 1.31 2.01 14.37
CA TRP A 178 1.61 0.76 15.07
C TRP A 178 2.33 1.01 16.40
N ALA A 179 3.32 1.92 16.42
CA ALA A 179 4.05 2.28 17.63
C ALA A 179 3.11 2.81 18.72
N THR A 180 2.25 3.76 18.38
CA THR A 180 1.28 4.38 19.28
C THR A 180 0.31 3.34 19.85
N TRP A 181 -0.22 2.48 18.98
CA TRP A 181 -1.12 1.41 19.42
C TRP A 181 -0.44 0.40 20.35
N LYS A 182 0.76 -0.04 20.01
CA LYS A 182 1.54 -1.00 20.81
C LYS A 182 1.90 -0.40 22.19
N GLU A 183 2.26 0.87 22.23
CA GLU A 183 2.61 1.56 23.48
C GLU A 183 1.39 1.71 24.40
N SER A 184 0.24 2.11 23.88
CA SER A 184 -1.02 2.18 24.64
C SER A 184 -1.41 0.83 25.24
N ASP A 185 -1.30 -0.25 24.47
CA ASP A 185 -1.60 -1.60 24.95
C ASP A 185 -0.63 -2.07 26.05
N MET A 186 0.63 -1.70 25.94
CA MET A 186 1.62 -2.04 26.97
C MET A 186 1.37 -1.28 28.27
N LYS A 187 0.98 0.00 28.19
CA LYS A 187 0.58 0.80 29.38
C LYS A 187 -0.64 0.20 30.05
N ALA A 188 -1.70 -0.10 29.29
CA ALA A 188 -2.92 -0.71 29.83
C ALA A 188 -2.66 -2.07 30.51
N LYS A 189 -1.78 -2.90 29.94
CA LYS A 189 -1.39 -4.17 30.55
C LYS A 189 -0.57 -3.99 31.84
N ALA A 190 0.28 -2.99 31.89
CA ALA A 190 1.07 -2.67 33.08
C ALA A 190 0.18 -2.19 34.22
N GLU A 191 -0.81 -1.32 33.95
CA GLU A 191 -1.80 -0.83 34.90
C GLU A 191 -2.65 -1.97 35.45
N ALA A 192 -3.21 -2.81 34.57
CA ALA A 192 -4.00 -3.98 35.00
C ALA A 192 -3.18 -4.98 35.84
N ALA A 193 -1.89 -5.14 35.55
CA ALA A 193 -1.01 -5.99 36.36
C ALA A 193 -0.72 -5.38 37.74
N ALA A 194 -0.58 -4.05 37.81
CA ALA A 194 -0.39 -3.33 39.09
C ALA A 194 -1.64 -3.41 39.98
N GLU A 195 -2.84 -3.26 39.44
CA GLU A 195 -4.10 -3.41 40.15
C GLU A 195 -4.29 -4.82 40.70
N ARG A 196 -4.02 -5.85 39.88
CA ARG A 196 -4.06 -7.26 40.34
C ARG A 196 -3.10 -7.56 41.50
N ARG A 197 -1.95 -6.89 41.53
CA ARG A 197 -1.00 -7.03 42.68
C ARG A 197 -1.50 -6.33 43.92
N LYS A 198 -2.21 -5.19 43.82
CA LYS A 198 -2.81 -4.49 44.93
C LYS A 198 -3.99 -5.26 45.55
N SER A 199 -4.81 -5.92 44.74
CA SER A 199 -5.98 -6.68 45.20
C SER A 199 -5.62 -8.04 45.83
N LYS A 200 -4.35 -8.48 45.73
CA LYS A 200 -3.85 -9.72 46.35
C LYS A 200 -3.10 -9.48 47.68
N LYS A 201 -2.91 -8.22 48.06
CA LYS A 201 -2.41 -7.81 49.37
C LYS A 201 -3.54 -7.38 50.29
#